data_7b3ed38ce12df8703cee2d6fb1ed1a25
#
_entry.id   7b3ed38ce12df8703cee2d6fb1ed1a25
#
_cell.length_a   1.000
_cell.length_b   1.000
_cell.length_c   1.000
_cell.angle_alpha   90.00
_cell.angle_beta   90.00
_cell.angle_gamma   90.00
#
_symmetry.space_group_name_H-M   'P 1'
#
loop_
_entity.id
_entity.type
_entity.pdbx_description
1 polymer ?
#
loop_
_entity_poly.entity_id
_entity_poly.type
_entity_poly.pdbx_seq_one_letter_code
_entity_poly.pdbx_strand_id
1 'polypeptide(L)'
;MATIKVNFPKTKLGATFNVTKVYKTRSVLPGGITYLPLSVFTGAGGIPVGIGSASAQELTPPASSYYVLGSQLSDSKKLAWMNLLCAEDGTLINGQISTSAAGGTLTVRILTADGSTPSAGNPVLVVINKNLRAITSALTLNLASGVNYMNLGSGEHAGKEVDVFCYLAWRTASSAVVVGFARFPMMGSRTYNNFNATSTNEKYAAFSNTPAAGDYCVLVGRFNVSLSGAAAYAWVIPATPLIINQSVFETRFLTYAPYHNRGTTPYSNPPTVLYAIYQVRNGCVYIHESHTQNATPGGSGYQLFTLPFTSAASQPLAAQNISDAISVSAQVRATDILMANYDGAAIATASKVYSVNGEYRI
;
A
#
# COMPACT_ATOMS: atom_id res chain seq x y z
N MET A 1 32.71 14.78 22.26
CA MET A 1 32.75 13.65 21.33
C MET A 1 33.07 12.41 22.13
N ALA A 2 32.21 11.41 22.16
CA ALA A 2 32.53 10.15 22.83
C ALA A 2 33.33 9.27 21.88
N THR A 3 34.54 8.91 22.25
CA THR A 3 35.38 7.98 21.50
C THR A 3 34.96 6.56 21.85
N ILE A 4 34.47 5.82 20.88
CA ILE A 4 34.20 4.40 21.08
C ILE A 4 35.47 3.65 20.73
N LYS A 5 36.10 3.04 21.74
CA LYS A 5 37.19 2.08 21.51
C LYS A 5 36.57 0.73 21.17
N VAL A 6 36.77 0.29 19.96
CA VAL A 6 36.41 -1.07 19.54
C VAL A 6 37.64 -1.93 19.67
N ASN A 7 37.70 -2.79 20.68
CA ASN A 7 38.77 -3.74 20.87
C ASN A 7 38.45 -5.03 20.11
N PHE A 8 39.13 -5.26 19.02
CA PHE A 8 39.14 -6.57 18.38
C PHE A 8 40.22 -7.45 19.01
N PRO A 9 39.92 -8.71 19.35
CA PRO A 9 40.96 -9.61 19.86
C PRO A 9 42.01 -9.85 18.77
N LYS A 10 43.19 -9.37 18.98
CA LYS A 10 44.35 -9.45 18.08
C LYS A 10 44.69 -10.88 17.59
N THR A 11 44.31 -11.87 18.36
CA THR A 11 44.67 -13.28 18.17
C THR A 11 43.86 -14.00 17.09
N LYS A 12 42.73 -13.45 16.65
CA LYS A 12 41.88 -14.12 15.64
C LYS A 12 42.06 -13.62 14.21
N LEU A 13 42.74 -12.53 13.99
CA LEU A 13 42.72 -11.86 12.69
C LEU A 13 44.09 -11.76 12.00
N GLY A 14 45.18 -12.01 12.71
CA GLY A 14 46.53 -12.04 12.11
C GLY A 14 46.98 -10.76 11.38
N ALA A 15 46.24 -9.66 11.53
CA ALA A 15 46.48 -8.41 10.83
C ALA A 15 46.40 -7.22 11.77
N THR A 16 47.28 -6.24 11.53
CA THR A 16 47.27 -4.96 12.26
C THR A 16 46.29 -4.00 11.56
N PHE A 17 45.27 -3.55 12.25
CA PHE A 17 44.34 -2.55 11.73
C PHE A 17 44.78 -1.16 12.16
N ASN A 18 44.91 -0.26 11.22
CA ASN A 18 45.04 1.15 11.49
C ASN A 18 43.67 1.82 11.34
N VAL A 19 43.03 2.14 12.46
CA VAL A 19 41.78 2.93 12.46
C VAL A 19 42.16 4.39 12.34
N THR A 20 42.00 4.97 11.16
CA THR A 20 42.41 6.36 10.91
C THR A 20 41.36 7.39 11.29
N LYS A 21 40.08 7.06 11.29
CA LYS A 21 38.99 7.93 11.71
C LYS A 21 37.72 7.15 12.03
N VAL A 22 37.10 7.41 13.18
CA VAL A 22 35.78 6.89 13.54
C VAL A 22 34.79 8.05 13.51
N TYR A 23 33.89 8.05 12.58
CA TYR A 23 32.81 9.03 12.54
C TYR A 23 31.54 8.40 13.10
N LYS A 24 30.99 9.04 14.14
CA LYS A 24 29.68 8.68 14.68
C LYS A 24 28.62 9.43 13.88
N THR A 25 28.01 8.80 12.91
CA THR A 25 26.77 9.30 12.32
C THR A 25 25.61 8.84 13.21
N ARG A 26 24.91 9.77 13.80
CA ARG A 26 23.64 9.51 14.46
C ARG A 26 22.56 9.42 13.39
N SER A 27 22.28 8.26 12.90
CA SER A 27 20.95 7.92 12.44
C SER A 27 20.34 7.01 13.50
N VAL A 28 19.43 7.54 14.28
CA VAL A 28 18.66 6.75 15.24
C VAL A 28 17.58 6.05 14.47
N LEU A 29 17.80 4.79 14.13
CA LEU A 29 16.71 3.92 13.72
C LEU A 29 15.93 3.48 14.96
N PRO A 30 14.62 3.18 14.84
CA PRO A 30 13.86 2.55 15.89
C PRO A 30 14.57 1.27 16.32
N GLY A 31 15.11 1.25 17.54
CA GLY A 31 15.90 0.12 18.04
C GLY A 31 17.33 0.45 18.48
N GLY A 32 17.78 1.70 18.30
CA GLY A 32 19.05 2.17 18.91
C GLY A 32 20.33 1.64 18.26
N ILE A 33 20.31 1.12 17.05
CA ILE A 33 21.49 0.62 16.36
C ILE A 33 22.33 1.77 15.81
N THR A 34 23.58 1.87 16.22
CA THR A 34 24.53 2.89 15.76
C THR A 34 25.43 2.26 14.70
N TYR A 35 25.41 2.79 13.48
CA TYR A 35 26.28 2.34 12.40
C TYR A 35 27.62 3.07 12.43
N LEU A 36 28.68 2.32 12.18
CA LEU A 36 29.98 2.88 11.86
C LEU A 36 30.10 2.96 10.33
N PRO A 37 30.49 4.10 9.75
CA PRO A 37 30.75 4.17 8.34
C PRO A 37 31.88 3.22 7.97
N LEU A 38 31.68 2.42 6.95
CA LEU A 38 32.66 1.43 6.46
C LEU A 38 33.98 2.05 5.99
N SER A 39 34.03 3.36 5.77
CA SER A 39 35.28 4.10 5.45
C SER A 39 36.31 4.11 6.58
N VAL A 40 36.02 3.50 7.73
CA VAL A 40 36.90 3.44 8.91
C VAL A 40 37.94 2.33 8.79
N PHE A 41 37.73 1.35 7.92
CA PHE A 41 38.62 0.17 7.85
C PHE A 41 39.51 0.23 6.61
N THR A 42 40.78 0.54 6.78
CA THR A 42 41.81 0.41 5.75
C THR A 42 42.82 -0.64 6.18
N GLY A 43 43.00 -1.71 5.42
CA GLY A 43 43.97 -2.75 5.72
C GLY A 43 43.82 -3.97 4.82
N ALA A 44 44.91 -4.63 4.54
CA ALA A 44 44.93 -5.86 3.77
C ALA A 44 44.63 -7.07 4.66
N GLY A 45 43.58 -7.81 4.33
CA GLY A 45 43.29 -9.11 4.93
C GLY A 45 42.22 -9.04 6.03
N GLY A 46 41.15 -9.52 5.72
CA GLY A 46 40.14 -9.98 6.67
C GLY A 46 39.02 -9.06 6.94
N ILE A 47 38.22 -8.65 7.27
CA ILE A 47 36.95 -7.98 7.54
C ILE A 47 36.86 -6.73 6.69
N PRO A 48 35.65 -6.52 6.26
CA PRO A 48 35.25 -5.80 5.07
C PRO A 48 36.20 -4.71 4.87
N VAL A 49 37.11 -5.09 4.09
CA VAL A 49 38.24 -4.34 3.93
C VAL A 49 37.93 -3.34 2.90
N GLY A 50 38.13 -2.16 3.28
CA GLY A 50 38.35 -1.08 2.38
C GLY A 50 37.32 -0.96 1.26
N ILE A 51 36.19 -0.46 1.58
CA ILE A 51 35.40 0.22 0.59
C ILE A 51 36.32 1.21 -0.10
N GLY A 52 36.68 0.92 -1.33
CA GLY A 52 37.59 1.76 -2.09
C GLY A 52 38.92 1.13 -2.47
N SER A 53 39.25 -0.07 -1.99
CA SER A 53 40.43 -0.81 -2.44
C SER A 53 40.04 -1.77 -3.56
N ALA A 54 40.79 -1.72 -4.69
CA ALA A 54 40.62 -2.65 -5.81
C ALA A 54 40.93 -4.12 -5.45
N SER A 55 41.47 -4.36 -4.26
CA SER A 55 41.85 -5.69 -3.77
C SER A 55 40.95 -6.21 -2.67
N ALA A 56 39.84 -5.56 -2.38
CA ALA A 56 38.90 -6.08 -1.39
C ALA A 56 38.23 -7.35 -1.90
N GLN A 57 38.48 -8.44 -1.23
CA GLN A 57 37.83 -9.70 -1.53
C GLN A 57 36.38 -9.65 -1.11
N GLU A 58 35.53 -10.13 -1.98
CA GLU A 58 34.12 -10.39 -1.65
C GLU A 58 34.09 -11.48 -0.58
N LEU A 59 33.69 -11.11 0.63
CA LEU A 59 33.47 -12.11 1.66
C LEU A 59 32.17 -12.84 1.33
N THR A 60 32.28 -14.12 1.04
CA THR A 60 31.12 -14.99 0.91
C THR A 60 30.37 -14.97 2.25
N PRO A 61 29.15 -14.48 2.33
CA PRO A 61 28.42 -14.45 3.58
C PRO A 61 28.27 -15.86 4.11
N PRO A 62 28.46 -16.11 5.41
CA PRO A 62 28.01 -17.35 6.01
C PRO A 62 26.51 -17.48 5.76
N ALA A 63 26.04 -18.71 5.61
CA ALA A 63 24.66 -19.04 5.24
C ALA A 63 23.54 -18.44 6.13
N SER A 64 23.90 -17.69 7.16
CA SER A 64 23.04 -16.93 8.05
C SER A 64 23.36 -15.42 7.97
N SER A 65 22.85 -14.77 6.97
CA SER A 65 22.22 -13.43 7.01
C SER A 65 23.04 -12.17 7.31
N TYR A 66 24.35 -12.08 7.08
CA TYR A 66 25.04 -10.79 7.16
C TYR A 66 25.87 -10.55 5.90
N TYR A 67 25.49 -9.52 5.14
CA TYR A 67 26.21 -9.13 3.93
C TYR A 67 27.25 -8.09 4.29
N VAL A 68 28.46 -8.36 3.86
CA VAL A 68 29.56 -7.42 3.93
C VAL A 68 29.81 -6.85 2.55
N LEU A 69 29.89 -5.56 2.45
CA LEU A 69 29.93 -4.85 1.20
C LEU A 69 31.31 -4.98 0.54
N GLY A 70 31.31 -5.50 -0.67
CA GLY A 70 32.49 -5.49 -1.53
C GLY A 70 32.81 -4.09 -2.03
N SER A 71 34.09 -3.80 -2.23
CA SER A 71 34.61 -2.49 -2.64
C SER A 71 34.35 -2.11 -4.11
N GLN A 72 33.90 -3.05 -4.91
CA GLN A 72 33.71 -2.86 -6.36
C GLN A 72 32.34 -2.34 -6.76
N LEU A 73 31.47 -2.06 -5.80
CA LEU A 73 30.17 -1.47 -6.11
C LEU A 73 30.36 0.01 -6.43
N SER A 74 29.73 0.48 -7.50
CA SER A 74 29.59 1.92 -7.77
C SER A 74 28.95 2.61 -6.57
N ASP A 75 29.16 3.90 -6.39
CA ASP A 75 28.63 4.61 -5.22
C ASP A 75 27.13 4.49 -5.07
N SER A 76 26.39 4.41 -6.16
CA SER A 76 24.95 4.12 -6.15
C SER A 76 24.62 2.71 -5.65
N LYS A 77 25.43 1.71 -6.02
CA LYS A 77 25.28 0.33 -5.52
C LYS A 77 25.68 0.21 -4.05
N LYS A 78 26.72 0.93 -3.60
CA LYS A 78 27.10 1.00 -2.18
C LYS A 78 25.97 1.57 -1.34
N LEU A 79 25.34 2.65 -1.79
CA LEU A 79 24.22 3.25 -1.10
C LEU A 79 23.01 2.31 -1.05
N ALA A 80 22.74 1.59 -2.13
CA ALA A 80 21.68 0.58 -2.18
C ALA A 80 21.92 -0.54 -1.15
N TRP A 81 23.15 -1.03 -1.02
CA TRP A 81 23.50 -2.04 -0.01
C TRP A 81 23.42 -1.52 1.43
N MET A 82 23.83 -0.28 1.66
CA MET A 82 23.65 0.34 2.98
C MET A 82 22.17 0.46 3.35
N ASN A 83 21.35 0.81 2.40
CA ASN A 83 19.89 0.82 2.59
C ASN A 83 19.33 -0.59 2.84
N LEU A 84 19.95 -1.62 2.26
CA LEU A 84 19.55 -3.00 2.46
C LEU A 84 19.76 -3.50 3.90
N LEU A 85 20.86 -3.11 4.55
CA LEU A 85 21.13 -3.49 5.96
C LEU A 85 20.07 -2.96 6.93
N CYS A 86 19.33 -1.94 6.50
CA CYS A 86 18.26 -1.29 7.25
C CYS A 86 16.89 -1.50 6.60
N ALA A 87 16.82 -2.30 5.53
CA ALA A 87 15.61 -2.44 4.77
C ALA A 87 14.58 -3.30 5.52
N GLU A 88 13.44 -2.72 5.74
CA GLU A 88 12.27 -3.45 6.22
C GLU A 88 11.58 -4.19 5.08
N ASP A 89 10.75 -5.15 5.44
CA ASP A 89 9.88 -5.84 4.49
C ASP A 89 9.10 -4.84 3.62
N GLY A 90 9.14 -5.03 2.30
CA GLY A 90 8.51 -4.13 1.33
C GLY A 90 9.41 -3.01 0.81
N THR A 91 10.62 -2.84 1.33
CA THR A 91 11.54 -1.84 0.76
C THR A 91 11.99 -2.26 -0.64
N LEU A 92 11.74 -1.38 -1.62
CA LEU A 92 12.29 -1.49 -2.98
C LEU A 92 13.66 -0.80 -3.04
N ILE A 93 14.67 -1.53 -3.48
CA ILE A 93 16.01 -1.00 -3.72
C ILE A 93 16.28 -1.03 -5.21
N ASN A 94 16.70 0.08 -5.76
CA ASN A 94 16.86 0.28 -7.20
C ASN A 94 15.56 -0.01 -7.97
N GLY A 95 14.39 0.29 -7.38
CA GLY A 95 13.11 -0.05 -7.98
C GLY A 95 12.07 1.06 -7.91
N GLN A 96 11.18 1.06 -8.89
CA GLN A 96 10.00 1.93 -8.92
C GLN A 96 8.80 1.24 -9.53
N ILE A 97 7.60 1.66 -9.12
CA ILE A 97 6.34 1.26 -9.72
C ILE A 97 6.11 2.11 -10.97
N SER A 98 5.63 1.50 -12.03
CA SER A 98 5.18 2.18 -13.24
C SER A 98 3.81 1.66 -13.66
N THR A 99 2.93 2.55 -14.07
CA THR A 99 1.58 2.23 -14.51
C THR A 99 1.28 2.84 -15.87
N SER A 100 0.55 2.11 -16.70
CA SER A 100 0.04 2.61 -17.98
C SER A 100 -1.28 1.92 -18.31
N ALA A 101 -2.11 2.57 -19.13
CA ALA A 101 -3.32 1.97 -19.66
C ALA A 101 -3.36 2.17 -21.18
N ALA A 102 -3.66 1.11 -21.92
CA ALA A 102 -3.81 1.15 -23.37
C ALA A 102 -4.94 0.21 -23.79
N GLY A 103 -5.85 0.70 -24.63
CA GLY A 103 -7.02 -0.07 -25.06
C GLY A 103 -7.89 -0.56 -23.90
N GLY A 104 -7.91 0.17 -22.78
CA GLY A 104 -8.63 -0.21 -21.57
C GLY A 104 -7.94 -1.27 -20.72
N THR A 105 -6.75 -1.76 -21.09
CA THR A 105 -5.93 -2.70 -20.31
C THR A 105 -4.95 -1.94 -19.44
N LEU A 106 -4.92 -2.22 -18.13
CA LEU A 106 -3.93 -1.70 -17.21
C LEU A 106 -2.67 -2.56 -17.26
N THR A 107 -1.52 -1.89 -17.31
CA THR A 107 -0.20 -2.51 -17.12
C THR A 107 0.46 -1.90 -15.89
N VAL A 108 0.77 -2.73 -14.90
CA VAL A 108 1.58 -2.36 -13.73
C VAL A 108 2.93 -3.06 -13.84
N ARG A 109 4.02 -2.32 -13.73
CA ARG A 109 5.38 -2.83 -13.87
C ARG A 109 6.21 -2.43 -12.66
N ILE A 110 7.19 -3.27 -12.35
CA ILE A 110 8.32 -2.90 -11.51
C ILE A 110 9.51 -2.64 -12.44
N LEU A 111 9.99 -1.43 -12.43
CA LEU A 111 11.16 -0.98 -13.19
C LEU A 111 12.31 -0.67 -12.25
N THR A 112 13.51 -0.60 -12.77
CA THR A 112 14.67 -0.06 -12.04
C THR A 112 14.49 1.43 -11.78
N ALA A 113 15.26 2.00 -10.87
CA ALA A 113 15.17 3.41 -10.51
C ALA A 113 15.42 4.38 -11.70
N ASP A 114 16.16 3.93 -12.71
CA ASP A 114 16.38 4.65 -13.96
C ASP A 114 15.27 4.44 -15.01
N GLY A 115 14.22 3.69 -14.69
CA GLY A 115 13.09 3.40 -15.59
C GLY A 115 13.29 2.23 -16.54
N SER A 116 14.42 1.53 -16.45
CA SER A 116 14.71 0.37 -17.31
C SER A 116 14.03 -0.90 -16.80
N THR A 117 13.89 -1.90 -17.66
CA THR A 117 13.46 -3.24 -17.25
C THR A 117 14.55 -3.89 -16.39
N PRO A 118 14.22 -4.49 -15.25
CA PRO A 118 15.18 -5.22 -14.43
C PRO A 118 15.91 -6.30 -15.21
N SER A 119 17.19 -6.48 -14.92
CA SER A 119 18.05 -7.49 -15.54
C SER A 119 19.01 -8.08 -14.51
N ALA A 120 19.72 -9.14 -14.87
CA ALA A 120 20.74 -9.72 -13.99
C ALA A 120 21.86 -8.73 -13.65
N GLY A 121 22.21 -7.82 -14.59
CA GLY A 121 23.21 -6.78 -14.39
C GLY A 121 22.68 -5.52 -13.67
N ASN A 122 21.38 -5.30 -13.66
CA ASN A 122 20.71 -4.19 -13.01
C ASN A 122 19.40 -4.66 -12.38
N PRO A 123 19.45 -5.43 -11.28
CA PRO A 123 18.25 -5.97 -10.63
C PRO A 123 17.55 -4.93 -9.78
N VAL A 124 16.24 -5.11 -9.62
CA VAL A 124 15.51 -4.54 -8.51
C VAL A 124 15.57 -5.53 -7.35
N LEU A 125 15.83 -5.03 -6.15
CA LEU A 125 15.84 -5.86 -4.95
C LEU A 125 14.66 -5.48 -4.04
N VAL A 126 14.11 -6.47 -3.37
CA VAL A 126 13.03 -6.29 -2.39
C VAL A 126 13.22 -7.24 -1.21
N VAL A 127 12.91 -6.77 -0.01
CA VAL A 127 12.88 -7.62 1.18
C VAL A 127 11.47 -8.19 1.35
N ILE A 128 11.36 -9.52 1.32
CA ILE A 128 10.11 -10.25 1.54
C ILE A 128 10.33 -11.30 2.62
N ASN A 129 9.63 -11.20 3.73
CA ASN A 129 9.80 -12.09 4.89
C ASN A 129 11.26 -12.16 5.34
N LYS A 130 11.87 -11.00 5.54
CA LYS A 130 13.28 -10.86 5.96
C LYS A 130 14.31 -11.47 5.01
N ASN A 131 13.88 -11.85 3.80
CA ASN A 131 14.76 -12.37 2.78
C ASN A 131 14.86 -11.38 1.63
N LEU A 132 16.09 -11.15 1.17
CA LEU A 132 16.32 -10.36 -0.02
C LEU A 132 15.93 -11.19 -1.25
N ARG A 133 15.11 -10.60 -2.12
CA ARG A 133 14.68 -11.18 -3.38
C ARG A 133 15.10 -10.27 -4.52
N ALA A 134 15.69 -10.86 -5.56
CA ALA A 134 16.08 -10.13 -6.76
C ALA A 134 15.05 -10.32 -7.87
N ILE A 135 14.67 -9.22 -8.49
CA ILE A 135 13.88 -9.17 -9.72
C ILE A 135 14.89 -8.89 -10.85
N THR A 136 15.16 -9.88 -11.66
CA THR A 136 16.21 -9.85 -12.70
C THR A 136 15.66 -9.92 -14.11
N SER A 137 14.35 -9.80 -14.26
CA SER A 137 13.64 -9.80 -15.54
C SER A 137 12.39 -8.94 -15.44
N ALA A 138 11.70 -8.74 -16.56
CA ALA A 138 10.45 -8.00 -16.60
C ALA A 138 9.42 -8.55 -15.60
N LEU A 139 8.97 -7.71 -14.70
CA LEU A 139 7.89 -8.02 -13.76
C LEU A 139 6.69 -7.14 -14.07
N THR A 140 5.65 -7.74 -14.63
CA THR A 140 4.50 -7.03 -15.19
C THR A 140 3.20 -7.72 -14.79
N LEU A 141 2.21 -6.92 -14.41
CA LEU A 141 0.81 -7.30 -14.26
C LEU A 141 0.01 -6.64 -15.38
N ASN A 142 -0.67 -7.45 -16.19
CA ASN A 142 -1.61 -6.97 -17.22
C ASN A 142 -3.02 -7.37 -16.82
N LEU A 143 -3.92 -6.39 -16.73
CA LEU A 143 -5.32 -6.58 -16.39
C LEU A 143 -6.19 -6.12 -17.55
N ALA A 144 -6.88 -7.07 -18.17
CA ALA A 144 -7.77 -6.79 -19.30
C ALA A 144 -8.98 -5.94 -18.88
N SER A 145 -9.50 -5.13 -19.81
CA SER A 145 -10.82 -4.51 -19.67
C SER A 145 -11.93 -5.57 -19.68
N GLY A 146 -13.12 -5.19 -19.24
CA GLY A 146 -14.30 -6.07 -19.17
C GLY A 146 -14.40 -6.89 -17.88
N VAL A 147 -13.45 -6.77 -16.96
CA VAL A 147 -13.48 -7.39 -15.63
C VAL A 147 -13.54 -6.30 -14.56
N ASN A 148 -14.55 -6.38 -13.70
CA ASN A 148 -14.67 -5.48 -12.55
C ASN A 148 -13.76 -5.97 -11.41
N TYR A 149 -12.51 -5.55 -11.43
CA TYR A 149 -11.55 -5.90 -10.38
C TYR A 149 -11.89 -5.20 -9.05
N MET A 150 -11.95 -5.98 -7.97
CA MET A 150 -12.11 -5.46 -6.61
C MET A 150 -13.28 -4.47 -6.48
N ASN A 151 -14.35 -4.70 -7.23
CA ASN A 151 -15.56 -3.86 -7.26
C ASN A 151 -15.33 -2.40 -7.68
N LEU A 152 -14.24 -2.08 -8.39
CA LEU A 152 -13.92 -0.71 -8.82
C LEU A 152 -14.85 -0.16 -9.89
N GLY A 153 -15.57 -1.02 -10.62
CA GLY A 153 -16.59 -0.64 -11.58
C GLY A 153 -18.00 -0.55 -11.01
N SER A 154 -18.18 -0.72 -9.70
CA SER A 154 -19.49 -0.54 -9.04
C SER A 154 -19.97 0.90 -9.14
N GLY A 155 -21.29 1.11 -8.93
CA GLY A 155 -21.88 2.43 -8.99
C GLY A 155 -21.20 3.48 -8.11
N GLU A 156 -20.68 3.05 -6.97
CA GLU A 156 -19.99 3.91 -6.00
C GLU A 156 -18.63 4.41 -6.49
N HIS A 157 -17.95 3.62 -7.34
CA HIS A 157 -16.58 3.88 -7.80
C HIS A 157 -16.45 4.08 -9.29
N ALA A 158 -17.51 3.80 -10.07
CA ALA A 158 -17.47 3.92 -11.52
C ALA A 158 -17.02 5.31 -11.97
N GLY A 159 -15.95 5.40 -12.72
CA GLY A 159 -15.35 6.66 -13.16
C GLY A 159 -14.71 7.51 -12.05
N LYS A 160 -14.66 7.02 -10.82
CA LYS A 160 -13.98 7.71 -9.71
C LYS A 160 -12.53 7.29 -9.63
N GLU A 161 -11.68 8.23 -9.24
CA GLU A 161 -10.28 7.95 -8.93
C GLU A 161 -10.19 7.23 -7.58
N VAL A 162 -9.38 6.19 -7.54
CA VAL A 162 -9.09 5.43 -6.33
C VAL A 162 -7.58 5.26 -6.17
N ASP A 163 -7.12 5.25 -4.92
CA ASP A 163 -5.77 4.84 -4.58
C ASP A 163 -5.74 3.34 -4.33
N VAL A 164 -4.76 2.67 -4.89
CA VAL A 164 -4.54 1.24 -4.71
C VAL A 164 -3.11 0.97 -4.25
N PHE A 165 -2.96 -0.05 -3.42
CA PHE A 165 -1.71 -0.42 -2.78
C PHE A 165 -1.01 -1.48 -3.61
N CYS A 166 0.24 -1.22 -3.99
CA CYS A 166 1.06 -2.13 -4.77
C CYS A 166 1.79 -3.13 -3.87
N TYR A 167 1.73 -4.38 -4.24
CA TYR A 167 2.34 -5.49 -3.50
C TYR A 167 3.30 -6.27 -4.36
N LEU A 168 4.31 -6.83 -3.70
CA LEU A 168 5.12 -7.91 -4.23
C LEU A 168 4.92 -9.15 -3.36
N ALA A 169 4.78 -10.30 -3.97
CA ALA A 169 4.69 -11.57 -3.26
C ALA A 169 5.77 -12.54 -3.75
N TRP A 170 6.32 -13.32 -2.82
CA TRP A 170 7.22 -14.41 -3.14
C TRP A 170 6.43 -15.69 -3.34
N ARG A 171 6.31 -16.15 -4.59
CA ARG A 171 5.70 -17.46 -4.88
C ARG A 171 6.72 -18.56 -4.63
N THR A 172 6.49 -19.32 -3.58
CA THR A 172 7.39 -20.44 -3.18
C THR A 172 7.44 -21.51 -4.26
N ALA A 173 6.31 -21.85 -4.85
CA ALA A 173 6.21 -22.91 -5.86
C ALA A 173 7.01 -22.62 -7.14
N SER A 174 7.20 -21.38 -7.51
CA SER A 174 7.95 -20.97 -8.72
C SER A 174 9.27 -20.28 -8.40
N SER A 175 9.59 -20.08 -7.12
CA SER A 175 10.76 -19.30 -6.66
C SER A 175 10.88 -17.95 -7.37
N ALA A 176 9.76 -17.24 -7.50
CA ALA A 176 9.68 -15.99 -8.25
C ALA A 176 8.88 -14.93 -7.49
N VAL A 177 9.25 -13.67 -7.71
CA VAL A 177 8.47 -12.52 -7.25
C VAL A 177 7.35 -12.26 -8.25
N VAL A 178 6.15 -11.96 -7.73
CA VAL A 178 4.99 -11.52 -8.51
C VAL A 178 4.51 -10.16 -8.02
N VAL A 179 3.96 -9.34 -8.94
CA VAL A 179 3.42 -8.02 -8.64
C VAL A 179 1.90 -8.06 -8.60
N GLY A 180 1.32 -7.30 -7.70
CA GLY A 180 -0.12 -7.17 -7.58
C GLY A 180 -0.54 -5.87 -6.91
N PHE A 181 -1.84 -5.66 -6.78
CA PHE A 181 -2.38 -4.54 -6.02
C PHE A 181 -3.72 -4.87 -5.36
N ALA A 182 -4.08 -4.09 -4.34
CA ALA A 182 -5.33 -4.19 -3.60
C ALA A 182 -5.86 -2.80 -3.23
N ARG A 183 -7.14 -2.72 -2.86
CA ARG A 183 -7.78 -1.46 -2.46
C ARG A 183 -7.47 -1.01 -1.04
N PHE A 184 -6.90 -1.86 -0.21
CA PHE A 184 -6.57 -1.53 1.18
C PHE A 184 -5.17 -2.00 1.56
N PRO A 185 -4.54 -1.32 2.54
CA PRO A 185 -3.19 -1.67 2.96
C PRO A 185 -3.20 -2.92 3.83
N MET A 186 -2.28 -3.82 3.51
CA MET A 186 -1.97 -4.99 4.31
C MET A 186 -0.61 -4.75 4.97
N MET A 187 -0.56 -4.79 6.29
CA MET A 187 0.64 -4.44 7.05
C MET A 187 1.68 -5.55 7.05
N GLY A 188 2.92 -5.22 6.70
CA GLY A 188 4.07 -6.09 6.80
C GLY A 188 4.05 -7.31 5.87
N SER A 189 5.00 -8.20 6.05
CA SER A 189 5.00 -9.51 5.41
C SER A 189 3.95 -10.39 6.03
N ARG A 190 2.95 -10.77 5.26
CA ARG A 190 1.87 -11.65 5.72
C ARG A 190 1.64 -12.78 4.74
N THR A 191 1.16 -13.88 5.27
CA THR A 191 0.69 -15.01 4.50
C THR A 191 -0.78 -14.80 4.19
N TYR A 192 -1.17 -14.84 2.93
CA TYR A 192 -2.56 -14.64 2.50
C TYR A 192 -3.12 -15.90 1.87
N ASN A 193 -4.38 -16.17 2.20
CA ASN A 193 -5.10 -17.33 1.68
C ASN A 193 -6.05 -16.99 0.51
N ASN A 194 -6.26 -15.72 0.22
CA ASN A 194 -7.35 -15.28 -0.65
C ASN A 194 -6.89 -14.29 -1.74
N PHE A 195 -5.86 -14.65 -2.47
CA PHE A 195 -5.43 -13.89 -3.65
C PHE A 195 -6.11 -14.45 -4.89
N ASN A 196 -6.63 -13.55 -5.72
CA ASN A 196 -7.22 -13.90 -7.00
C ASN A 196 -6.89 -12.81 -8.02
N ALA A 197 -6.36 -13.21 -9.17
CA ALA A 197 -5.96 -12.28 -10.23
C ALA A 197 -7.15 -11.57 -10.89
N THR A 198 -8.36 -12.13 -10.81
CA THR A 198 -9.56 -11.64 -11.52
C THR A 198 -10.74 -11.39 -10.58
N SER A 199 -10.54 -11.41 -9.26
CA SER A 199 -11.64 -11.26 -8.33
C SER A 199 -12.30 -9.90 -8.39
N THR A 200 -13.63 -9.88 -8.36
CA THR A 200 -14.44 -8.69 -8.12
C THR A 200 -14.57 -8.35 -6.64
N ASN A 201 -14.14 -9.25 -5.75
CA ASN A 201 -14.21 -9.03 -4.31
C ASN A 201 -13.22 -7.94 -3.90
N GLU A 202 -13.72 -6.90 -3.25
CA GLU A 202 -12.93 -5.73 -2.81
C GLU A 202 -11.85 -6.06 -1.77
N LYS A 203 -11.95 -7.21 -1.09
CA LYS A 203 -10.99 -7.69 -0.09
C LYS A 203 -9.84 -8.50 -0.70
N TYR A 204 -9.88 -8.77 -2.00
CA TYR A 204 -8.85 -9.53 -2.70
C TYR A 204 -7.87 -8.61 -3.42
N ALA A 205 -6.66 -9.12 -3.62
CA ALA A 205 -5.66 -8.47 -4.45
C ALA A 205 -5.63 -9.10 -5.85
N ALA A 206 -5.36 -8.30 -6.87
CA ALA A 206 -5.07 -8.78 -8.21
C ALA A 206 -3.55 -8.94 -8.38
N PHE A 207 -3.09 -10.11 -8.84
CA PHE A 207 -1.66 -10.41 -9.03
C PHE A 207 -1.37 -10.86 -10.47
N SER A 208 -0.14 -10.60 -10.92
CA SER A 208 0.37 -11.07 -12.24
C SER A 208 0.39 -12.61 -12.33
N ASN A 209 0.54 -13.27 -11.20
CA ASN A 209 0.35 -14.69 -11.02
C ASN A 209 -0.08 -14.92 -9.58
N THR A 210 -1.17 -15.66 -9.40
CA THR A 210 -1.81 -15.79 -8.07
C THR A 210 -0.88 -16.49 -7.07
N PRO A 211 -0.52 -15.85 -5.95
CA PRO A 211 0.20 -16.49 -4.87
C PRO A 211 -0.64 -17.63 -4.26
N ALA A 212 0.04 -18.64 -3.75
CA ALA A 212 -0.59 -19.72 -3.01
C ALA A 212 -0.79 -19.36 -1.52
N ALA A 213 -1.65 -20.10 -0.85
CA ALA A 213 -1.74 -20.04 0.62
C ALA A 213 -0.36 -20.35 1.22
N GLY A 214 0.10 -19.49 2.11
CA GLY A 214 1.43 -19.58 2.70
C GLY A 214 2.52 -18.74 2.06
N ASP A 215 2.28 -18.17 0.87
CA ASP A 215 3.23 -17.25 0.25
C ASP A 215 3.20 -15.89 0.96
N TYR A 216 4.38 -15.27 1.09
CA TYR A 216 4.50 -13.98 1.74
C TYR A 216 4.31 -12.82 0.76
N CYS A 217 3.63 -11.79 1.24
CA CYS A 217 3.30 -10.59 0.49
C CYS A 217 3.75 -9.34 1.26
N VAL A 218 4.30 -8.38 0.56
CA VAL A 218 4.75 -7.10 1.14
C VAL A 218 4.19 -5.91 0.36
N LEU A 219 3.84 -4.88 1.08
CA LEU A 219 3.43 -3.60 0.51
C LEU A 219 4.69 -2.84 0.06
N VAL A 220 4.72 -2.41 -1.19
CA VAL A 220 5.88 -1.70 -1.77
C VAL A 220 5.56 -0.28 -2.22
N GLY A 221 4.29 0.08 -2.27
CA GLY A 221 3.89 1.42 -2.64
C GLY A 221 2.41 1.59 -2.90
N ARG A 222 2.05 2.73 -3.47
CA ARG A 222 0.68 3.10 -3.81
C ARG A 222 0.63 3.84 -5.14
N PHE A 223 -0.42 3.63 -5.92
CA PHE A 223 -0.70 4.41 -7.12
C PHE A 223 -2.20 4.68 -7.27
N ASN A 224 -2.55 5.67 -8.09
CA ASN A 224 -3.95 5.96 -8.39
C ASN A 224 -4.38 5.37 -9.74
N VAL A 225 -5.65 5.02 -9.82
CA VAL A 225 -6.27 4.41 -11.01
C VAL A 225 -7.79 4.58 -10.93
N SER A 226 -8.49 4.42 -12.05
CA SER A 226 -9.93 4.29 -12.08
C SER A 226 -10.38 3.23 -13.08
N LEU A 227 -11.62 2.75 -12.93
CA LEU A 227 -12.31 1.98 -13.96
C LEU A 227 -13.47 2.82 -14.51
N SER A 228 -13.64 2.82 -15.84
CA SER A 228 -14.87 3.31 -16.45
C SER A 228 -16.06 2.49 -15.95
N GLY A 229 -17.26 3.06 -16.00
CA GLY A 229 -18.48 2.42 -15.48
C GLY A 229 -18.79 1.06 -16.09
N ALA A 230 -19.83 0.43 -15.57
CA ALA A 230 -20.25 -0.95 -15.74
C ALA A 230 -20.24 -1.40 -17.19
N ALA A 231 -20.16 -1.57 -18.12
CA ALA A 231 -20.23 -2.24 -19.42
C ALA A 231 -18.85 -2.50 -20.04
N ALA A 232 -17.90 -1.61 -19.87
CA ALA A 232 -16.56 -1.74 -20.47
C ALA A 232 -15.47 -2.04 -19.45
N TYR A 233 -15.62 -1.60 -18.20
CA TYR A 233 -14.60 -1.69 -17.15
C TYR A 233 -13.19 -1.38 -17.66
N ALA A 234 -13.09 -0.33 -18.50
CA ALA A 234 -11.82 0.07 -19.08
C ALA A 234 -10.97 0.77 -18.02
N TRP A 235 -9.71 0.38 -17.93
CA TRP A 235 -8.77 1.03 -17.06
C TRP A 235 -8.41 2.42 -17.56
N VAL A 236 -8.38 3.37 -16.63
CA VAL A 236 -8.02 4.76 -16.89
C VAL A 236 -6.93 5.16 -15.91
N ILE A 237 -5.83 5.68 -16.44
CA ILE A 237 -4.83 6.36 -15.62
C ILE A 237 -5.29 7.82 -15.49
N PRO A 238 -5.40 8.37 -14.28
CA PRO A 238 -5.75 9.76 -14.05
C PRO A 238 -4.82 10.72 -14.78
N ALA A 239 -5.32 11.90 -15.16
CA ALA A 239 -4.53 12.93 -15.83
C ALA A 239 -3.29 13.36 -15.03
N THR A 240 -3.38 13.26 -13.70
CA THR A 240 -2.24 13.46 -12.79
C THR A 240 -1.95 12.13 -12.09
N PRO A 241 -1.09 11.26 -12.69
CA PRO A 241 -0.71 10.02 -12.04
C PRO A 241 0.04 10.28 -10.74
N LEU A 242 -0.34 9.60 -9.69
CA LEU A 242 0.35 9.61 -8.40
C LEU A 242 0.91 8.23 -8.13
N ILE A 243 2.23 8.15 -8.01
CA ILE A 243 2.94 6.91 -7.66
C ILE A 243 3.83 7.21 -6.46
N ILE A 244 3.71 6.40 -5.41
CA ILE A 244 4.54 6.46 -4.21
C ILE A 244 5.27 5.13 -4.10
N ASN A 245 6.61 5.17 -4.20
CA ASN A 245 7.48 3.99 -4.19
C ASN A 245 8.00 3.67 -2.78
N GLN A 246 7.12 3.72 -1.81
CA GLN A 246 7.40 3.34 -0.42
C GLN A 246 6.14 2.81 0.23
N SER A 247 6.29 2.01 1.27
CA SER A 247 5.17 1.50 2.04
C SER A 247 4.40 2.64 2.69
N VAL A 248 3.13 2.80 2.32
CA VAL A 248 2.18 3.72 2.91
C VAL A 248 0.91 2.97 3.27
N PHE A 249 0.33 3.26 4.42
CA PHE A 249 -0.79 2.49 4.97
C PHE A 249 -2.12 3.25 4.94
N GLU A 250 -2.18 4.29 4.12
CA GLU A 250 -3.39 5.10 3.96
C GLU A 250 -3.56 5.58 2.51
N THR A 251 -4.82 5.78 2.11
CA THR A 251 -5.17 6.47 0.87
C THR A 251 -5.21 7.98 1.12
N ARG A 252 -5.29 8.75 0.04
CA ARG A 252 -5.79 10.12 0.13
C ARG A 252 -7.26 10.12 0.56
N PHE A 253 -7.83 11.28 0.85
CA PHE A 253 -9.27 11.45 0.85
C PHE A 253 -9.78 11.36 -0.58
N LEU A 254 -10.65 10.39 -0.82
CA LEU A 254 -11.17 10.03 -2.14
C LEU A 254 -12.67 10.26 -2.16
N THR A 255 -13.21 10.61 -3.31
CA THR A 255 -14.65 10.76 -3.49
C THR A 255 -15.27 9.43 -3.92
N TYR A 256 -16.52 9.21 -3.51
CA TYR A 256 -17.35 8.11 -4.02
C TYR A 256 -18.77 8.62 -4.28
N ALA A 257 -19.61 7.82 -4.92
CA ALA A 257 -20.99 8.16 -5.20
C ALA A 257 -21.93 7.23 -4.41
N PRO A 258 -22.33 7.60 -3.19
CA PRO A 258 -23.26 6.78 -2.42
C PRO A 258 -24.60 6.71 -3.13
N TYR A 259 -25.20 5.53 -3.14
CA TYR A 259 -26.55 5.34 -3.60
C TYR A 259 -27.52 5.37 -2.41
N HIS A 260 -28.47 6.28 -2.44
CA HIS A 260 -29.43 6.47 -1.36
C HIS A 260 -30.70 5.65 -1.62
N ASN A 261 -31.09 4.87 -0.63
CA ASN A 261 -32.30 4.05 -0.61
C ASN A 261 -33.15 4.35 0.61
N ARG A 262 -34.42 4.02 0.53
CA ARG A 262 -35.35 3.97 1.63
C ARG A 262 -35.68 2.51 1.93
N GLY A 263 -35.04 1.94 2.93
CA GLY A 263 -35.11 0.52 3.13
C GLY A 263 -34.60 -0.22 1.87
N THR A 264 -35.46 -1.02 1.24
CA THR A 264 -35.13 -1.73 -0.02
C THR A 264 -35.62 -1.00 -1.27
N THR A 265 -36.27 0.16 -1.13
CA THR A 265 -36.92 0.86 -2.25
C THR A 265 -36.12 2.11 -2.61
N PRO A 266 -35.74 2.30 -3.88
CA PRO A 266 -35.14 3.54 -4.33
C PRO A 266 -36.02 4.76 -4.07
N TYR A 267 -35.45 5.92 -3.80
CA TYR A 267 -36.16 7.17 -3.76
C TYR A 267 -36.65 7.56 -5.15
N SER A 268 -37.89 7.99 -5.26
CA SER A 268 -38.40 8.62 -6.49
C SER A 268 -37.74 9.98 -6.77
N ASN A 269 -37.29 10.66 -5.73
CA ASN A 269 -36.48 11.87 -5.79
C ASN A 269 -35.32 11.72 -4.77
N PRO A 270 -34.19 11.13 -5.22
CA PRO A 270 -33.09 10.81 -4.32
C PRO A 270 -32.46 12.07 -3.73
N PRO A 271 -31.86 11.97 -2.54
CA PRO A 271 -31.10 13.06 -1.94
C PRO A 271 -30.03 13.60 -2.87
N THR A 272 -29.75 14.89 -2.78
CA THR A 272 -28.61 15.50 -3.46
C THR A 272 -27.38 15.38 -2.58
N VAL A 273 -26.41 14.58 -3.00
CA VAL A 273 -25.12 14.45 -2.32
C VAL A 273 -24.34 15.74 -2.49
N LEU A 274 -24.02 16.39 -1.38
CA LEU A 274 -23.19 17.60 -1.34
C LEU A 274 -21.71 17.24 -1.42
N TYR A 275 -21.31 16.27 -0.63
CA TYR A 275 -20.01 15.61 -0.72
C TYR A 275 -20.09 14.22 -0.09
N ALA A 276 -19.27 13.33 -0.61
CA ALA A 276 -19.03 12.00 -0.06
C ALA A 276 -17.57 11.64 -0.26
N ILE A 277 -16.85 11.54 0.83
CA ILE A 277 -15.42 11.24 0.82
C ILE A 277 -15.13 10.10 1.79
N TYR A 278 -14.07 9.39 1.49
CA TYR A 278 -13.53 8.35 2.35
C TYR A 278 -12.01 8.33 2.32
N GLN A 279 -11.44 7.74 3.35
CA GLN A 279 -10.02 7.40 3.44
C GLN A 279 -9.88 6.00 4.01
N VAL A 280 -9.06 5.17 3.41
CA VAL A 280 -8.67 3.87 3.97
C VAL A 280 -7.38 4.05 4.76
N ARG A 281 -7.37 3.60 6.02
CA ARG A 281 -6.21 3.72 6.90
C ARG A 281 -6.16 2.54 7.86
N ASN A 282 -5.06 1.78 7.84
CA ASN A 282 -4.82 0.68 8.79
C ASN A 282 -5.97 -0.34 8.92
N GLY A 283 -6.63 -0.69 7.81
CA GLY A 283 -7.74 -1.65 7.81
C GLY A 283 -9.07 -1.09 8.26
N CYS A 284 -9.14 0.24 8.45
CA CYS A 284 -10.38 0.98 8.72
C CYS A 284 -10.70 1.91 7.56
N VAL A 285 -11.96 2.26 7.40
CA VAL A 285 -12.44 3.28 6.47
C VAL A 285 -13.00 4.43 7.28
N TYR A 286 -12.36 5.59 7.16
CA TYR A 286 -12.95 6.84 7.57
C TYR A 286 -13.91 7.31 6.48
N ILE A 287 -15.08 7.78 6.86
CA ILE A 287 -16.11 8.27 5.95
C ILE A 287 -16.63 9.62 6.42
N HIS A 288 -16.90 10.50 5.45
CA HIS A 288 -17.66 11.72 5.67
C HIS A 288 -18.58 11.94 4.48
N GLU A 289 -19.87 11.92 4.74
CA GLU A 289 -20.92 12.11 3.74
C GLU A 289 -21.87 13.21 4.20
N SER A 290 -22.31 14.04 3.27
CA SER A 290 -23.37 15.02 3.51
C SER A 290 -24.26 15.13 2.29
N HIS A 291 -25.55 15.25 2.54
CA HIS A 291 -26.58 15.38 1.51
C HIS A 291 -27.73 16.27 1.92
N THR A 292 -28.42 16.79 0.93
CA THR A 292 -29.71 17.45 1.11
C THR A 292 -30.83 16.48 0.78
N GLN A 293 -31.77 16.29 1.69
CA GLN A 293 -32.97 15.50 1.45
C GLN A 293 -33.92 16.26 0.53
N ASN A 294 -34.20 15.73 -0.66
CA ASN A 294 -35.01 16.43 -1.69
C ASN A 294 -36.50 16.30 -1.49
N ALA A 295 -36.97 15.22 -0.87
CA ALA A 295 -38.38 15.00 -0.60
C ALA A 295 -38.54 14.29 0.75
N THR A 296 -39.68 14.57 1.42
CA THR A 296 -40.07 13.77 2.57
C THR A 296 -40.41 12.37 2.10
N PRO A 297 -39.67 11.33 2.51
CA PRO A 297 -40.00 9.97 2.14
C PRO A 297 -41.38 9.64 2.70
N GLY A 298 -42.33 9.25 1.87
CA GLY A 298 -43.64 8.76 2.32
C GLY A 298 -43.44 7.44 3.08
N GLY A 299 -43.91 7.33 4.35
CA GLY A 299 -43.89 6.11 5.19
C GLY A 299 -42.67 5.99 6.11
N SER A 300 -42.68 4.94 6.93
CA SER A 300 -41.75 4.68 8.04
C SER A 300 -40.38 4.06 7.62
N GLY A 301 -39.73 4.55 6.59
CA GLY A 301 -38.46 4.00 6.16
C GLY A 301 -37.23 4.70 6.73
N TYR A 302 -36.25 3.94 7.14
CA TYR A 302 -34.93 4.44 7.43
C TYR A 302 -34.27 4.95 6.16
N GLN A 303 -33.39 5.94 6.26
CA GLN A 303 -32.54 6.32 5.18
C GLN A 303 -31.31 5.38 5.14
N LEU A 304 -31.04 4.83 3.96
CA LEU A 304 -29.87 3.99 3.71
C LEU A 304 -29.03 4.63 2.61
N PHE A 305 -27.74 4.57 2.75
CA PHE A 305 -26.81 4.89 1.67
C PHE A 305 -25.61 3.93 1.67
N THR A 306 -25.14 3.61 0.47
CA THR A 306 -24.11 2.59 0.28
C THR A 306 -22.75 3.05 0.79
N LEU A 307 -21.96 2.10 1.25
CA LEU A 307 -20.60 2.28 1.71
C LEU A 307 -19.59 2.16 0.56
N PRO A 308 -18.43 2.84 0.64
CA PRO A 308 -17.33 2.62 -0.31
C PRO A 308 -16.65 1.25 -0.17
N PHE A 309 -16.82 0.58 0.98
CA PHE A 309 -16.35 -0.78 1.28
C PHE A 309 -17.32 -1.51 2.18
N THR A 310 -17.40 -2.83 2.00
CA THR A 310 -18.19 -3.68 2.91
C THR A 310 -17.61 -3.69 4.32
N SER A 311 -18.43 -3.41 5.31
CA SER A 311 -18.03 -3.43 6.72
C SER A 311 -17.92 -4.86 7.25
N ALA A 312 -16.96 -5.09 8.14
CA ALA A 312 -16.80 -6.35 8.86
C ALA A 312 -17.87 -6.55 9.96
N ALA A 313 -18.38 -5.46 10.52
CA ALA A 313 -19.37 -5.50 11.62
C ALA A 313 -20.23 -4.25 11.63
N SER A 314 -21.39 -4.34 12.27
CA SER A 314 -22.22 -3.16 12.55
C SER A 314 -21.55 -2.27 13.60
N GLN A 315 -21.46 -0.97 13.29
CA GLN A 315 -20.79 0.02 14.14
C GLN A 315 -21.58 1.34 14.15
N PRO A 316 -21.65 2.04 15.30
CA PRO A 316 -22.26 3.36 15.34
C PRO A 316 -21.36 4.39 14.65
N LEU A 317 -21.98 5.40 14.02
CA LEU A 317 -21.34 6.58 13.49
C LEU A 317 -21.96 7.84 14.08
N ALA A 318 -21.20 8.94 14.06
CA ALA A 318 -21.76 10.24 14.39
C ALA A 318 -22.59 10.77 13.21
N ALA A 319 -23.80 11.22 13.50
CA ALA A 319 -24.67 11.81 12.49
C ALA A 319 -25.44 13.01 13.05
N GLN A 320 -25.75 13.94 12.16
CA GLN A 320 -26.44 15.17 12.52
C GLN A 320 -27.34 15.64 11.39
N ASN A 321 -28.51 16.13 11.74
CA ASN A 321 -29.26 17.05 10.92
C ASN A 321 -28.67 18.46 11.12
N ILE A 322 -27.90 18.91 10.16
CA ILE A 322 -27.20 20.20 10.24
C ILE A 322 -28.18 21.36 10.22
N SER A 323 -29.26 21.23 9.47
CA SER A 323 -30.24 22.31 9.33
C SER A 323 -30.93 22.67 10.65
N ASP A 324 -31.14 21.70 11.51
CA ASP A 324 -31.83 21.88 12.80
C ASP A 324 -30.90 21.74 14.01
N ALA A 325 -29.62 21.47 13.78
CA ALA A 325 -28.60 21.20 14.80
C ALA A 325 -28.97 20.03 15.74
N ILE A 326 -29.63 18.99 15.21
CA ILE A 326 -30.11 17.84 15.98
C ILE A 326 -29.25 16.62 15.68
N SER A 327 -28.78 15.93 16.72
CA SER A 327 -28.12 14.63 16.56
C SER A 327 -29.12 13.58 16.09
N VAL A 328 -28.68 12.74 15.16
CA VAL A 328 -29.45 11.61 14.65
C VAL A 328 -28.62 10.32 14.83
N SER A 329 -29.31 9.19 14.85
CA SER A 329 -28.65 7.90 14.95
C SER A 329 -28.15 7.46 13.58
N ALA A 330 -26.89 6.99 13.50
CA ALA A 330 -26.36 6.34 12.33
C ALA A 330 -25.64 5.06 12.71
N GLN A 331 -25.82 4.03 11.89
CA GLN A 331 -25.20 2.72 12.09
C GLN A 331 -24.69 2.18 10.77
N VAL A 332 -23.40 1.84 10.73
CA VAL A 332 -22.83 1.04 9.66
C VAL A 332 -23.42 -0.37 9.75
N ARG A 333 -23.82 -0.91 8.61
CA ARG A 333 -24.16 -2.32 8.41
C ARG A 333 -23.23 -2.92 7.39
N ALA A 334 -23.47 -4.13 6.93
CA ALA A 334 -22.53 -4.80 6.02
C ALA A 334 -22.21 -3.97 4.77
N THR A 335 -23.19 -3.40 4.10
CA THR A 335 -23.03 -2.72 2.80
C THR A 335 -23.51 -1.28 2.78
N ASP A 336 -24.10 -0.82 3.86
CA ASP A 336 -24.77 0.49 3.91
C ASP A 336 -24.67 1.14 5.29
N ILE A 337 -25.03 2.41 5.34
CA ILE A 337 -25.28 3.16 6.56
C ILE A 337 -26.78 3.36 6.70
N LEU A 338 -27.30 2.98 7.84
CA LEU A 338 -28.66 3.24 8.25
C LEU A 338 -28.70 4.51 9.10
N MET A 339 -29.54 5.45 8.73
CA MET A 339 -29.83 6.65 9.54
C MET A 339 -31.26 6.64 10.03
N ALA A 340 -31.45 7.01 11.29
CA ALA A 340 -32.75 7.13 11.92
C ALA A 340 -32.74 8.28 12.94
N ASN A 341 -33.91 8.81 13.30
CA ASN A 341 -34.03 9.66 14.46
C ASN A 341 -33.70 8.86 15.73
N TYR A 342 -33.40 9.57 16.82
CA TYR A 342 -32.99 8.94 18.08
C TYR A 342 -34.06 8.01 18.66
N ASP A 343 -35.33 8.26 18.36
CA ASP A 343 -36.47 7.42 18.71
C ASP A 343 -36.73 6.25 17.74
N GLY A 344 -35.87 6.06 16.75
CA GLY A 344 -36.03 5.05 15.69
C GLY A 344 -37.04 5.44 14.60
N ALA A 345 -37.62 6.64 14.68
CA ALA A 345 -38.51 7.14 13.63
C ALA A 345 -37.73 7.46 12.36
N ALA A 346 -38.43 7.46 11.23
CA ALA A 346 -37.82 7.80 9.94
C ALA A 346 -37.27 9.24 9.97
N ILE A 347 -35.98 9.37 9.60
CA ILE A 347 -35.43 10.69 9.29
C ILE A 347 -35.98 11.07 7.95
N ALA A 348 -36.64 12.19 7.84
CA ALA A 348 -36.60 12.90 6.58
C ALA A 348 -37.63 14.02 6.54
N THR A 349 -37.16 15.17 6.77
CA THR A 349 -37.83 16.37 6.35
C THR A 349 -37.20 16.86 5.05
N ALA A 350 -38.00 17.13 4.05
CA ALA A 350 -37.55 17.72 2.80
C ALA A 350 -36.76 19.01 3.05
N SER A 351 -35.76 19.26 2.21
CA SER A 351 -34.89 20.44 2.24
C SER A 351 -33.97 20.54 3.47
N LYS A 352 -33.84 19.47 4.26
CA LYS A 352 -32.87 19.41 5.36
C LYS A 352 -31.54 18.81 4.92
N VAL A 353 -30.45 19.31 5.50
CA VAL A 353 -29.11 18.81 5.28
C VAL A 353 -28.73 17.86 6.41
N TYR A 354 -28.30 16.68 6.04
CA TYR A 354 -27.77 15.67 6.94
C TYR A 354 -26.29 15.43 6.70
N SER A 355 -25.59 15.06 7.75
CA SER A 355 -24.18 14.66 7.64
C SER A 355 -23.90 13.46 8.52
N VAL A 356 -23.05 12.57 8.04
CA VAL A 356 -22.54 11.42 8.76
C VAL A 356 -21.03 11.40 8.65
N ASN A 357 -20.36 11.15 9.77
CA ASN A 357 -18.93 10.95 9.79
C ASN A 357 -18.52 9.88 10.80
N GLY A 358 -17.38 9.29 10.59
CA GLY A 358 -16.81 8.31 11.48
C GLY A 358 -15.91 7.30 10.78
N GLU A 359 -15.55 6.27 11.51
CA GLU A 359 -14.65 5.22 11.06
C GLU A 359 -15.28 3.85 11.29
N TYR A 360 -15.10 2.92 10.33
CA TYR A 360 -15.55 1.55 10.46
C TYR A 360 -14.49 0.57 9.94
N ARG A 361 -14.54 -0.68 10.39
CA ARG A 361 -13.63 -1.74 9.96
C ARG A 361 -14.13 -2.46 8.71
N ILE A 362 -13.21 -2.81 7.83
CA ILE A 362 -13.43 -3.59 6.61
C ILE A 362 -13.01 -5.06 6.76
#